data_51ee68fd3a76dc2bb51d52a5922335b7
#
_entry.id   51ee68fd3a76dc2bb51d52a5922335b7
#
_cell.length_a   1.000
_cell.length_b   1.000
_cell.length_c   1.000
_cell.angle_alpha   90.00
_cell.angle_beta   90.00
_cell.angle_gamma   90.00
#
_symmetry.space_group_name_H-M   'P 1'
#
loop_
_entity.id
_entity.type
_entity.pdbx_description
1 polymer ?
#
loop_
_entity_poly.entity_id
_entity_poly.type
_entity_poly.pdbx_seq_one_letter_code
_entity_poly.pdbx_strand_id
1 'polypeptide(L)'
;MKTDNQITADLITFIKAGLAGFAHWPVFQSYQPTRGHYPRPYILVHRLGETLIGHLQVCSFKPEDGGQLVQSTWQIDAVRYAQVTDTTDTIGAGDALKHLRNWLMSDEAARQLRAKGYNVLRVGQIVTPAIDTDTDTFQILPNFTLDLIYKQTYEQQTPDITSAKPIIKGV
;
A
#
# COMPACT_ATOMS: atom_id res chain seq x y z
N MET A 1 11.31 10.96 6.89
CA MET A 1 11.13 10.03 5.73
C MET A 1 10.33 8.81 6.18
N LYS A 2 9.26 8.44 5.49
CA LYS A 2 8.56 7.18 5.77
C LYS A 2 9.36 6.02 5.15
N THR A 3 9.57 4.97 5.93
CA THR A 3 10.20 3.75 5.42
C THR A 3 9.15 2.86 4.74
N ASP A 4 9.58 1.97 3.86
CA ASP A 4 8.71 0.99 3.20
C ASP A 4 7.91 0.15 4.20
N ASN A 5 8.55 -0.22 5.30
CA ASN A 5 7.88 -0.97 6.37
C ASN A 5 6.77 -0.16 7.06
N GLN A 6 6.98 1.15 7.24
CA GLN A 6 5.94 2.02 7.80
C GLN A 6 4.76 2.18 6.85
N ILE A 7 5.03 2.35 5.55
CA ILE A 7 3.98 2.47 4.53
C ILE A 7 3.15 1.18 4.48
N THR A 8 3.83 0.03 4.48
CA THR A 8 3.16 -1.29 4.50
C THR A 8 2.33 -1.49 5.77
N ALA A 9 2.87 -1.16 6.93
CA ALA A 9 2.16 -1.29 8.21
C ALA A 9 0.94 -0.37 8.29
N ASP A 10 1.07 0.88 7.80
CA ASP A 10 -0.03 1.82 7.69
C ASP A 10 -1.12 1.25 6.78
N LEU A 11 -0.77 0.74 5.60
CA LEU A 11 -1.72 0.17 4.65
C LEU A 11 -2.42 -1.06 5.21
N ILE A 12 -1.70 -1.97 5.86
CA ILE A 12 -2.31 -3.15 6.52
C ILE A 12 -3.31 -2.71 7.59
N THR A 13 -2.95 -1.73 8.41
CA THR A 13 -3.85 -1.19 9.43
C THR A 13 -5.10 -0.60 8.80
N PHE A 14 -4.94 0.07 7.68
CA PHE A 14 -6.02 0.66 6.91
C PHE A 14 -6.98 -0.37 6.35
N ILE A 15 -6.44 -1.43 5.72
CA ILE A 15 -7.23 -2.53 5.17
C ILE A 15 -8.01 -3.24 6.29
N LYS A 16 -7.38 -3.47 7.44
CA LYS A 16 -8.06 -4.04 8.60
C LYS A 16 -9.23 -3.17 9.07
N ALA A 17 -9.05 -1.86 9.11
CA ALA A 17 -10.13 -0.92 9.46
C ALA A 17 -11.29 -0.99 8.46
N GLY A 18 -10.98 -1.08 7.16
CA GLY A 18 -11.98 -1.20 6.10
C GLY A 18 -12.76 -2.51 6.11
N LEU A 19 -12.19 -3.57 6.66
CA LEU A 19 -12.84 -4.87 6.82
C LEU A 19 -13.58 -5.00 8.14
N ALA A 20 -13.33 -4.12 9.10
CA ALA A 20 -13.96 -4.17 10.41
C ALA A 20 -15.50 -4.12 10.29
N GLY A 21 -16.18 -5.05 10.95
CA GLY A 21 -17.64 -5.17 10.88
C GLY A 21 -18.18 -5.94 9.67
N PHE A 22 -17.36 -6.23 8.66
CA PHE A 22 -17.75 -7.06 7.52
C PHE A 22 -17.11 -8.44 7.54
N ALA A 23 -15.78 -8.50 7.65
CA ALA A 23 -15.03 -9.74 7.69
C ALA A 23 -13.83 -9.62 8.63
N HIS A 24 -13.70 -10.55 9.59
CA HIS A 24 -12.54 -10.59 10.50
C HIS A 24 -11.37 -11.38 9.90
N TRP A 25 -11.04 -11.08 8.66
CA TRP A 25 -9.97 -11.76 7.97
C TRP A 25 -8.61 -11.16 8.35
N PRO A 26 -7.61 -11.98 8.68
CA PRO A 26 -6.26 -11.50 8.90
C PRO A 26 -5.68 -10.91 7.62
N VAL A 27 -4.88 -9.85 7.77
CA VAL A 27 -4.21 -9.17 6.66
C VAL A 27 -2.71 -9.34 6.83
N PHE A 28 -2.05 -9.85 5.82
CA PHE A 28 -0.62 -10.14 5.82
C PHE A 28 0.09 -9.40 4.68
N GLN A 29 1.35 -9.08 4.91
CA GLN A 29 2.24 -8.65 3.85
C GLN A 29 2.74 -9.89 3.11
N SER A 30 2.74 -9.83 1.78
CA SER A 30 3.41 -10.82 0.95
C SER A 30 4.93 -10.78 1.16
N TYR A 31 5.59 -11.89 0.85
CA TYR A 31 7.05 -12.06 0.98
C TYR A 31 7.61 -12.04 2.40
N GLN A 32 6.78 -12.12 3.42
CA GLN A 32 7.30 -12.42 4.75
C GLN A 32 7.69 -13.90 4.81
N PRO A 33 8.89 -14.24 5.30
CA PRO A 33 9.27 -15.64 5.51
C PRO A 33 8.41 -16.22 6.63
N THR A 34 7.31 -16.83 6.27
CA THR A 34 6.41 -17.46 7.23
C THR A 34 6.77 -18.94 7.36
N ARG A 35 7.15 -19.32 8.56
CA ARG A 35 7.26 -20.72 8.93
C ARG A 35 5.87 -21.27 9.33
N GLY A 36 4.90 -21.22 8.45
CA GLY A 36 3.58 -21.72 8.79
C GLY A 36 2.52 -21.44 7.73
N HIS A 37 1.43 -22.20 7.80
CA HIS A 37 0.26 -21.94 6.98
C HIS A 37 -0.51 -20.76 7.57
N TYR A 38 -0.80 -19.76 6.75
CA TYR A 38 -1.73 -18.70 7.15
C TYR A 38 -3.11 -19.30 7.41
N PRO A 39 -3.77 -18.93 8.52
CA PRO A 39 -5.16 -19.32 8.73
C PRO A 39 -6.02 -18.70 7.62
N ARG A 40 -6.83 -19.50 6.97
CA ARG A 40 -7.72 -19.05 5.90
C ARG A 40 -9.11 -18.81 6.45
N PRO A 41 -9.85 -17.84 5.94
CA PRO A 41 -9.53 -16.91 4.86
C PRO A 41 -8.59 -15.76 5.31
N TYR A 42 -7.87 -15.13 4.38
CA TYR A 42 -6.98 -14.00 4.66
C TYR A 42 -6.83 -13.05 3.45
N ILE A 43 -6.33 -11.84 3.71
CA ILE A 43 -5.94 -10.86 2.71
C ILE A 43 -4.42 -10.81 2.61
N LEU A 44 -3.90 -10.79 1.38
CA LEU A 44 -2.49 -10.51 1.11
C LEU A 44 -2.33 -9.13 0.51
N VAL A 45 -1.26 -8.44 0.91
CA VAL A 45 -0.89 -7.14 0.38
C VAL A 45 0.50 -7.24 -0.24
N HIS A 46 0.59 -6.98 -1.53
CA HIS A 46 1.82 -7.02 -2.30
C HIS A 46 2.18 -5.61 -2.77
N ARG A 47 3.42 -5.20 -2.61
CA ARG A 47 3.93 -4.01 -3.28
C ARG A 47 4.42 -4.40 -4.66
N LEU A 48 3.82 -3.83 -5.70
CA LEU A 48 4.20 -4.12 -7.09
C LEU A 48 5.33 -3.21 -7.57
N GLY A 49 5.32 -1.94 -7.16
CA GLY A 49 6.31 -1.00 -7.64
C GLY A 49 6.12 0.40 -7.08
N GLU A 50 7.04 1.26 -7.48
CA GLU A 50 7.07 2.67 -7.11
C GLU A 50 7.52 3.51 -8.30
N THR A 51 6.90 4.66 -8.49
CA THR A 51 7.24 5.63 -9.53
C THR A 51 7.34 7.01 -8.91
N LEU A 52 8.40 7.71 -9.22
CA LEU A 52 8.60 9.10 -8.83
C LEU A 52 7.78 10.02 -9.75
N ILE A 53 6.99 10.91 -9.16
CA ILE A 53 6.16 11.85 -9.89
C ILE A 53 6.79 13.24 -9.82
N GLY A 54 7.06 13.84 -11.00
CA GLY A 54 7.62 15.17 -11.10
C GLY A 54 9.12 15.24 -10.78
N HIS A 55 9.60 16.47 -10.63
CA HIS A 55 11.00 16.73 -10.30
C HIS A 55 11.18 16.85 -8.78
N LEU A 56 12.36 16.45 -8.31
CA LEU A 56 12.77 16.68 -6.93
C LEU A 56 12.76 18.18 -6.65
N GLN A 57 11.84 18.64 -5.81
CA GLN A 57 11.87 20.04 -5.35
C GLN A 57 12.89 20.15 -4.22
N VAL A 58 14.07 20.69 -4.57
CA VAL A 58 15.06 21.10 -3.58
C VAL A 58 14.79 22.55 -3.24
N CYS A 59 14.11 22.79 -2.12
CA CYS A 59 13.97 24.13 -1.58
C CYS A 59 15.24 24.48 -0.84
N SER A 60 16.08 25.35 -1.44
CA SER A 60 17.35 25.79 -0.84
C SER A 60 17.18 26.62 0.44
N PHE A 61 15.97 27.15 0.71
CA PHE A 61 15.69 27.98 1.88
C PHE A 61 15.11 27.22 3.09
N LYS A 62 14.49 26.05 2.85
CA LYS A 62 13.94 25.19 3.91
C LYS A 62 14.11 23.74 3.46
N PRO A 63 15.20 23.10 3.86
CA PRO A 63 15.48 21.69 3.50
C PRO A 63 14.35 20.74 3.92
N GLU A 64 13.66 21.07 5.00
CA GLU A 64 12.51 20.32 5.53
C GLU A 64 11.29 20.33 4.61
N ASP A 65 11.14 21.32 3.73
CA ASP A 65 10.05 21.41 2.77
C ASP A 65 10.35 20.71 1.45
N GLY A 66 11.61 20.32 1.24
CA GLY A 66 12.04 19.54 0.07
C GLY A 66 11.38 18.15 0.07
N GLY A 67 10.94 17.71 -1.09
CA GLY A 67 10.37 16.38 -1.21
C GLY A 67 9.91 16.06 -2.60
N GLN A 68 9.69 14.78 -2.84
CA GLN A 68 9.20 14.27 -4.09
C GLN A 68 7.89 13.53 -3.88
N LEU A 69 6.96 13.68 -4.81
CA LEU A 69 5.77 12.86 -4.84
C LEU A 69 6.12 11.48 -5.39
N VAL A 70 5.67 10.48 -4.68
CA VAL A 70 5.89 9.09 -5.00
C VAL A 70 4.54 8.42 -5.18
N GLN A 71 4.37 7.71 -6.29
CA GLN A 71 3.26 6.80 -6.51
C GLN A 71 3.73 5.38 -6.20
N SER A 72 3.05 4.70 -5.31
CA SER A 72 3.27 3.28 -5.04
C SER A 72 2.06 2.48 -5.48
N THR A 73 2.31 1.39 -6.19
CA THR A 73 1.28 0.46 -6.67
C THR A 73 1.30 -0.80 -5.82
N TRP A 74 0.13 -1.16 -5.33
CA TRP A 74 -0.11 -2.30 -4.46
C TRP A 74 -1.12 -3.24 -5.10
N GLN A 75 -0.96 -4.54 -4.91
CA GLN A 75 -1.95 -5.54 -5.21
C GLN A 75 -2.52 -6.08 -3.91
N ILE A 76 -3.82 -6.22 -3.86
CA ILE A 76 -4.56 -6.74 -2.70
C ILE A 76 -5.30 -7.97 -3.15
N ASP A 77 -4.94 -9.12 -2.59
CA ASP A 77 -5.53 -10.42 -2.92
C ASP A 77 -6.38 -10.91 -1.74
N ALA A 78 -7.52 -11.51 -2.03
CA ALA A 78 -8.28 -12.26 -1.05
C ALA A 78 -8.12 -13.76 -1.29
N VAL A 79 -7.67 -14.46 -0.27
CA VAL A 79 -7.41 -15.90 -0.36
C VAL A 79 -8.43 -16.65 0.47
N ARG A 80 -9.23 -17.46 -0.21
CA ARG A 80 -10.15 -18.40 0.43
C ARG A 80 -10.20 -19.67 -0.40
N TYR A 81 -10.16 -20.82 0.23
CA TYR A 81 -10.50 -22.06 -0.46
C TYR A 81 -12.01 -22.20 -0.52
N ALA A 82 -12.54 -22.36 -1.72
CA ALA A 82 -13.90 -22.84 -1.89
C ALA A 82 -13.88 -24.36 -1.68
N GLN A 83 -14.26 -24.84 -0.50
CA GLN A 83 -14.71 -26.21 -0.41
C GLN A 83 -16.14 -26.25 -0.90
N VAL A 84 -16.44 -27.12 -1.83
CA VAL A 84 -17.76 -27.28 -2.46
C VAL A 84 -18.86 -27.62 -1.44
N THR A 85 -18.48 -28.04 -0.24
CA THR A 85 -19.36 -28.49 0.85
C THR A 85 -19.63 -27.44 1.92
N ASP A 86 -18.97 -26.27 1.91
CA ASP A 86 -19.09 -25.31 3.00
C ASP A 86 -20.19 -24.27 2.69
N THR A 87 -21.42 -24.65 3.04
CA THR A 87 -22.60 -23.79 2.90
C THR A 87 -22.80 -22.81 4.07
N THR A 88 -21.94 -22.87 5.10
CA THR A 88 -22.15 -22.15 6.37
C THR A 88 -21.45 -20.79 6.42
N ASP A 89 -20.43 -20.56 5.60
CA ASP A 89 -19.71 -19.30 5.59
C ASP A 89 -20.10 -18.46 4.36
N THR A 90 -20.85 -17.42 4.60
CA THR A 90 -21.56 -16.63 3.58
C THR A 90 -20.70 -15.59 2.85
N ILE A 91 -19.49 -15.24 3.38
CA ILE A 91 -18.65 -14.20 2.80
C ILE A 91 -17.64 -14.78 1.83
N GLY A 92 -17.84 -14.55 0.53
CA GLY A 92 -16.89 -14.91 -0.52
C GLY A 92 -15.66 -14.01 -0.55
N ALA A 93 -14.54 -14.52 -1.11
CA ALA A 93 -13.33 -13.73 -1.33
C ALA A 93 -13.60 -12.49 -2.18
N GLY A 94 -14.40 -12.61 -3.23
CA GLY A 94 -14.83 -11.51 -4.07
C GLY A 94 -15.67 -10.47 -3.33
N ASP A 95 -16.53 -10.91 -2.40
CA ASP A 95 -17.38 -10.00 -1.62
C ASP A 95 -16.56 -9.21 -0.60
N ALA A 96 -15.57 -9.83 0.02
CA ALA A 96 -14.63 -9.14 0.90
C ALA A 96 -13.86 -8.04 0.15
N LEU A 97 -13.40 -8.33 -1.08
CA LEU A 97 -12.70 -7.32 -1.90
C LEU A 97 -13.64 -6.23 -2.43
N LYS A 98 -14.88 -6.56 -2.80
CA LYS A 98 -15.87 -5.53 -3.18
C LYS A 98 -16.14 -4.58 -2.04
N HIS A 99 -16.32 -5.11 -0.83
CA HIS A 99 -16.51 -4.29 0.37
C HIS A 99 -15.30 -3.40 0.63
N LEU A 100 -14.10 -3.97 0.64
CA LEU A 100 -12.86 -3.22 0.85
C LEU A 100 -12.63 -2.15 -0.22
N ARG A 101 -12.87 -2.48 -1.50
CA ARG A 101 -12.77 -1.52 -2.59
C ARG A 101 -13.72 -0.35 -2.42
N ASN A 102 -14.98 -0.62 -2.11
CA ASN A 102 -15.99 0.42 -1.87
C ASN A 102 -15.62 1.31 -0.67
N TRP A 103 -15.10 0.70 0.39
CA TRP A 103 -14.62 1.45 1.54
C TRP A 103 -13.42 2.35 1.19
N LEU A 104 -12.43 1.86 0.45
CA LEU A 104 -11.28 2.65 0.00
C LEU A 104 -11.67 3.84 -0.87
N MET A 105 -12.80 3.76 -1.55
CA MET A 105 -13.36 4.86 -2.35
C MET A 105 -14.25 5.82 -1.54
N SER A 106 -14.48 5.55 -0.27
CA SER A 106 -15.31 6.40 0.60
C SER A 106 -14.57 7.66 1.07
N ASP A 107 -15.35 8.70 1.39
CA ASP A 107 -14.81 9.94 1.97
C ASP A 107 -14.13 9.71 3.32
N GLU A 108 -14.61 8.74 4.08
CA GLU A 108 -14.02 8.38 5.37
C GLU A 108 -12.63 7.82 5.21
N ALA A 109 -12.45 6.84 4.31
CA ALA A 109 -11.15 6.28 3.99
C ALA A 109 -10.19 7.37 3.45
N ALA A 110 -10.69 8.23 2.57
CA ALA A 110 -9.91 9.33 2.02
C ALA A 110 -9.44 10.30 3.11
N ARG A 111 -10.30 10.67 4.07
CA ARG A 111 -9.92 11.54 5.20
C ARG A 111 -8.86 10.90 6.09
N GLN A 112 -9.05 9.64 6.45
CA GLN A 112 -8.12 8.90 7.29
C GLN A 112 -6.76 8.75 6.60
N LEU A 113 -6.70 8.43 5.30
CA LEU A 113 -5.46 8.32 4.52
C LEU A 113 -4.73 9.65 4.45
N ARG A 114 -5.45 10.75 4.17
CA ARG A 114 -4.87 12.10 4.12
C ARG A 114 -4.27 12.51 5.46
N ALA A 115 -4.93 12.18 6.58
CA ALA A 115 -4.39 12.46 7.91
C ALA A 115 -3.03 11.78 8.15
N LYS A 116 -2.77 10.67 7.47
CA LYS A 116 -1.46 9.99 7.48
C LYS A 116 -0.54 10.39 6.34
N GLY A 117 -0.95 11.33 5.49
CA GLY A 117 -0.14 11.85 4.38
C GLY A 117 -0.18 10.98 3.12
N TYR A 118 -1.22 10.17 2.94
CA TYR A 118 -1.47 9.39 1.73
C TYR A 118 -2.69 9.91 0.98
N ASN A 119 -2.67 9.77 -0.33
CA ASN A 119 -3.86 9.96 -1.18
C ASN A 119 -4.05 8.74 -2.06
N VAL A 120 -5.28 8.32 -2.24
CA VAL A 120 -5.65 7.30 -3.22
C VAL A 120 -5.69 7.96 -4.59
N LEU A 121 -4.87 7.47 -5.50
CA LEU A 121 -4.90 7.92 -6.90
C LEU A 121 -5.89 7.07 -7.70
N ARG A 122 -5.85 5.76 -7.49
CA ARG A 122 -6.66 4.82 -8.25
C ARG A 122 -6.94 3.56 -7.43
N VAL A 123 -8.16 3.07 -7.53
CA VAL A 123 -8.54 1.71 -7.11
C VAL A 123 -8.95 0.94 -8.36
N GLY A 124 -8.23 -0.13 -8.66
CA GLY A 124 -8.43 -0.93 -9.85
C GLY A 124 -9.74 -1.74 -9.83
N GLN A 125 -9.99 -2.42 -10.93
CA GLN A 125 -11.08 -3.38 -11.02
C GLN A 125 -10.69 -4.67 -10.29
N ILE A 126 -11.72 -5.35 -9.76
CA ILE A 126 -11.51 -6.69 -9.18
C ILE A 126 -11.40 -7.67 -10.34
N VAL A 127 -10.27 -8.37 -10.39
CA VAL A 127 -10.01 -9.45 -11.35
C VAL A 127 -10.03 -10.76 -10.58
N THR A 128 -10.69 -11.75 -11.14
CA THR A 128 -10.77 -13.10 -10.55
C THR A 128 -10.10 -14.08 -11.52
N PRO A 129 -8.78 -14.29 -11.40
CA PRO A 129 -8.11 -15.29 -12.21
C PRO A 129 -8.59 -16.66 -11.80
N ALA A 130 -8.97 -17.48 -12.79
CA ALA A 130 -9.19 -18.91 -12.58
C ALA A 130 -7.82 -19.58 -12.54
N ILE A 131 -7.42 -20.10 -11.38
CA ILE A 131 -6.23 -20.93 -11.26
C ILE A 131 -6.71 -22.37 -11.20
N ASP A 132 -6.42 -23.12 -12.25
CA ASP A 132 -6.61 -24.57 -12.30
C ASP A 132 -5.43 -25.20 -11.53
N THR A 133 -5.74 -25.80 -10.39
CA THR A 133 -4.76 -26.62 -9.67
C THR A 133 -5.10 -28.07 -9.95
N ASP A 134 -4.12 -28.89 -10.33
CA ASP A 134 -4.24 -30.32 -10.62
C ASP A 134 -4.85 -31.19 -9.49
N THR A 135 -5.28 -30.56 -8.42
CA THR A 135 -6.00 -31.18 -7.31
C THR A 135 -7.40 -30.60 -7.27
N ASP A 136 -8.42 -31.40 -6.93
CA ASP A 136 -9.85 -31.07 -6.86
C ASP A 136 -10.24 -29.81 -6.05
N THR A 137 -9.29 -28.91 -5.80
CA THR A 137 -9.46 -27.67 -5.07
C THR A 137 -9.20 -26.48 -5.99
N PHE A 138 -10.26 -25.81 -6.41
CA PHE A 138 -10.13 -24.52 -7.09
C PHE A 138 -9.71 -23.43 -6.11
N GLN A 139 -8.57 -22.82 -6.33
CA GLN A 139 -8.17 -21.63 -5.60
C GLN A 139 -8.64 -20.40 -6.37
N ILE A 140 -9.67 -19.72 -5.84
CA ILE A 140 -10.12 -18.44 -6.38
C ILE A 140 -9.31 -17.35 -5.66
N LEU A 141 -8.51 -16.60 -6.41
CA LEU A 141 -7.71 -15.48 -5.90
C LEU A 141 -8.15 -14.16 -6.54
N PRO A 142 -9.33 -13.64 -6.18
CA PRO A 142 -9.70 -12.32 -6.64
C PRO A 142 -8.72 -11.31 -6.09
N ASN A 143 -8.37 -10.33 -6.92
CA ASN A 143 -7.46 -9.25 -6.55
C ASN A 143 -7.87 -7.93 -7.20
N PHE A 144 -7.33 -6.83 -6.68
CA PHE A 144 -7.35 -5.54 -7.32
C PHE A 144 -6.06 -4.76 -7.02
N THR A 145 -5.77 -3.76 -7.84
CA THR A 145 -4.64 -2.86 -7.63
C THR A 145 -5.08 -1.58 -6.94
N LEU A 146 -4.19 -1.04 -6.10
CA LEU A 146 -4.35 0.22 -5.40
C LEU A 146 -3.12 1.09 -5.64
N ASP A 147 -3.33 2.28 -6.22
CA ASP A 147 -2.28 3.28 -6.37
C ASP A 147 -2.41 4.34 -5.27
N LEU A 148 -1.35 4.49 -4.49
CA LEU A 148 -1.22 5.50 -3.45
C LEU A 148 -0.19 6.54 -3.84
N ILE A 149 -0.48 7.81 -3.53
CA ILE A 149 0.50 8.90 -3.62
C ILE A 149 0.82 9.40 -2.23
N TYR A 150 2.09 9.63 -1.97
CA TYR A 150 2.58 10.28 -0.76
C TYR A 150 3.80 11.14 -1.06
N LYS A 151 4.09 12.10 -0.16
CA LYS A 151 5.30 12.91 -0.24
C LYS A 151 6.43 12.22 0.50
N GLN A 152 7.51 11.97 -0.19
CA GLN A 152 8.77 11.52 0.42
C GLN A 152 9.66 12.73 0.65
N THR A 153 9.98 13.02 1.90
CA THR A 153 10.89 14.10 2.28
C THR A 153 12.31 13.58 2.35
N TYR A 154 13.23 14.30 1.76
CA TYR A 154 14.66 14.03 1.84
C TYR A 154 15.31 15.09 2.73
N GLU A 155 15.96 14.67 3.78
CA GLU A 155 16.85 15.53 4.53
C GLU A 155 18.20 15.59 3.80
N GLN A 156 18.42 16.67 3.08
CA GLN A 156 19.73 16.94 2.52
C GLN A 156 20.51 17.75 3.56
N GLN A 157 21.48 17.11 4.20
CA GLN A 157 22.48 17.86 4.99
C GLN A 157 23.31 18.66 4.00
N THR A 158 23.00 19.93 3.81
CA THR A 158 23.88 20.88 3.16
C THR A 158 24.97 21.21 4.18
N PRO A 159 26.25 20.94 3.89
CA PRO A 159 27.31 21.35 4.79
C PRO A 159 27.25 22.88 4.91
N ASP A 160 27.18 23.39 6.13
CA ASP A 160 27.27 24.81 6.39
C ASP A 160 28.58 25.35 5.84
N ILE A 161 28.49 26.30 4.91
CA ILE A 161 29.63 27.04 4.42
C ILE A 161 30.07 28.00 5.57
N THR A 162 30.80 27.47 6.51
CA THR A 162 31.20 28.21 7.71
C THR A 162 32.32 29.24 7.44
N SER A 163 32.99 29.21 6.29
CA SER A 163 33.91 30.28 5.91
C SER A 163 34.21 30.31 4.41
N ALA A 164 33.76 31.35 3.70
CA ALA A 164 34.31 31.72 2.42
C ALA A 164 35.40 32.79 2.69
N LYS A 165 36.68 32.45 2.57
CA LYS A 165 37.74 33.46 2.49
C LYS A 165 37.73 34.02 1.06
N PRO A 166 37.42 35.31 0.86
CA PRO A 166 37.55 35.91 -0.45
C PRO A 166 39.02 35.96 -0.86
N ILE A 167 39.38 35.25 -1.90
CA ILE A 167 40.71 35.41 -2.52
C ILE A 167 40.64 36.62 -3.43
N ILE A 168 41.02 37.79 -2.95
CA ILE A 168 41.22 38.97 -3.77
C ILE A 168 42.55 38.79 -4.47
N LYS A 169 42.55 38.37 -5.71
CA LYS A 169 43.75 38.48 -6.57
C LYS A 169 43.87 39.94 -6.97
N GLY A 170 44.82 40.64 -6.37
CA GLY A 170 45.25 41.97 -6.79
C GLY A 170 45.75 41.89 -8.24
N VAL A 171 45.36 42.89 -9.01
CA VAL A 171 45.88 43.18 -10.34
C VAL A 171 47.25 43.85 -10.21
#